data_52ee6379fea66eec0840fd3735b4e260
#
_entry.id   52ee6379fea66eec0840fd3735b4e260
#
_cell.length_a   1.000
_cell.length_b   1.000
_cell.length_c   1.000
_cell.angle_alpha   90.00
_cell.angle_beta   90.00
_cell.angle_gamma   90.00
#
_symmetry.space_group_name_H-M   'P 1'
#
loop_
_entity.id
_entity.type
_entity.pdbx_description
1 polymer ?
#
loop_
_entity_poly.entity_id
_entity_poly.type
_entity_poly.pdbx_seq_one_letter_code
_entity_poly.pdbx_strand_id
1 'polypeptide(L)'
;MNQFLFPAVFFKEDDKYIVLFPDLNITTEGDTVEEAFLFAKDSLKVYCSYVEKFDLDIDMPITFESISAKNPKNLVMMIDCFVMPNGIKI
;
A
#
# COMPACT_ATOMS: atom_id res chain seq x y z
N MET A 1 -6.17 -9.73 15.65
CA MET A 1 -5.17 -9.35 14.63
C MET A 1 -5.80 -9.40 13.24
N ASN A 2 -5.66 -8.33 12.49
CA ASN A 2 -6.18 -8.25 11.13
C ASN A 2 -5.04 -8.12 10.14
N GLN A 3 -5.20 -8.76 9.00
CA GLN A 3 -4.28 -8.61 7.88
C GLN A 3 -4.98 -7.84 6.76
N PHE A 4 -4.28 -6.84 6.23
CA PHE A 4 -4.78 -6.05 5.11
C PHE A 4 -3.84 -6.23 3.93
N LEU A 5 -4.42 -6.36 2.72
CA LEU A 5 -3.68 -6.52 1.48
C LEU A 5 -4.21 -5.51 0.47
N PHE A 6 -3.30 -4.71 -0.09
CA PHE A 6 -3.68 -3.72 -1.09
C PHE A 6 -2.73 -3.76 -2.26
N PRO A 7 -3.23 -3.63 -3.49
CA PRO A 7 -2.35 -3.55 -4.65
C PRO A 7 -1.61 -2.22 -4.68
N ALA A 8 -0.35 -2.29 -5.06
CA ALA A 8 0.52 -1.12 -5.17
C ALA A 8 1.20 -1.12 -6.53
N VAL A 9 1.25 0.05 -7.16
CA VAL A 9 1.89 0.24 -8.45
C VAL A 9 3.24 0.93 -8.22
N PHE A 10 4.30 0.33 -8.75
CA PHE A 10 5.65 0.87 -8.66
C PHE A 10 6.05 1.46 -10.00
N PHE A 11 6.55 2.68 -10.01
CA PHE A 11 7.06 3.27 -11.23
C PHE A 11 8.16 4.27 -10.90
N LYS A 12 8.96 4.58 -11.92
CA LYS A 12 10.06 5.52 -11.77
C LYS A 12 9.67 6.85 -12.40
N GLU A 13 9.94 7.94 -11.71
CA GLU A 13 9.70 9.29 -12.20
C GLU A 13 10.91 10.12 -11.86
N ASP A 14 11.59 10.65 -12.89
CA ASP A 14 12.87 11.32 -12.76
C ASP A 14 13.87 10.38 -12.05
N ASP A 15 14.43 10.79 -10.92
CA ASP A 15 15.39 9.99 -10.19
C ASP A 15 14.76 9.30 -8.99
N LYS A 16 13.43 9.29 -8.91
CA LYS A 16 12.72 8.72 -7.76
C LYS A 16 11.92 7.51 -8.16
N TYR A 17 11.77 6.59 -7.21
CA TYR A 17 10.87 5.46 -7.32
C TYR A 17 9.61 5.77 -6.54
N ILE A 18 8.47 5.59 -7.18
CA ILE A 18 7.16 5.95 -6.64
C ILE A 18 6.35 4.69 -6.40
N VAL A 19 5.66 4.64 -5.27
CA VAL A 19 4.70 3.57 -4.98
C VAL A 19 3.35 4.23 -4.74
N LEU A 20 2.37 3.81 -5.52
CA LEU A 20 1.01 4.32 -5.42
C LEU A 20 0.07 3.19 -5.02
N PHE A 21 -0.74 3.43 -3.99
CA PHE A 21 -1.86 2.57 -3.64
C PHE A 21 -3.12 3.16 -4.24
N PRO A 22 -3.60 2.64 -5.39
CA PRO A 22 -4.75 3.25 -6.06
C PRO A 22 -6.02 3.25 -5.22
N ASP A 23 -6.23 2.19 -4.43
CA ASP A 23 -7.43 2.08 -3.60
C ASP A 23 -7.46 3.08 -2.45
N LEU A 24 -6.31 3.55 -2.02
CA LEU A 24 -6.18 4.39 -0.83
C LEU A 24 -5.81 5.82 -1.17
N ASN A 25 -5.42 6.06 -2.42
CA ASN A 25 -4.89 7.36 -2.85
C ASN A 25 -3.69 7.80 -2.01
N ILE A 26 -2.84 6.82 -1.67
CA ILE A 26 -1.60 7.05 -0.92
C ILE A 26 -0.43 6.87 -1.88
N THR A 27 0.50 7.81 -1.84
CA THR A 27 1.70 7.76 -2.67
C THR A 27 2.93 7.95 -1.78
N THR A 28 3.95 7.12 -2.01
CA THR A 28 5.25 7.27 -1.35
C THR A 28 6.34 7.31 -2.38
N GLU A 29 7.52 7.82 -2.01
CA GLU A 29 8.66 7.83 -2.91
C GLU A 29 9.94 7.51 -2.15
N GLY A 30 10.95 7.04 -2.90
CA GLY A 30 12.25 6.73 -2.36
C GLY A 30 13.31 6.82 -3.44
N ASP A 31 14.57 6.81 -3.03
CA ASP A 31 15.69 6.86 -3.96
C ASP A 31 16.00 5.50 -4.59
N THR A 32 15.54 4.43 -3.95
CA THR A 32 15.64 3.07 -4.46
C THR A 32 14.28 2.38 -4.35
N VAL A 33 14.13 1.26 -5.06
CA VAL A 33 12.91 0.46 -5.00
C VAL A 33 12.68 -0.02 -3.56
N GLU A 34 13.74 -0.48 -2.89
CA GLU A 34 13.64 -0.97 -1.52
C GLU A 34 13.19 0.12 -0.57
N GLU A 35 13.73 1.33 -0.72
CA GLU A 35 13.35 2.46 0.13
C GLU A 35 11.90 2.84 -0.10
N ALA A 36 11.49 2.93 -1.37
CA ALA A 36 10.11 3.25 -1.72
C ALA A 36 9.14 2.21 -1.16
N PHE A 37 9.52 0.93 -1.24
CA PHE A 37 8.72 -0.16 -0.69
C PHE A 37 8.57 -0.05 0.82
N LEU A 38 9.68 0.21 1.53
CA LEU A 38 9.64 0.33 2.98
C LEU A 38 8.78 1.50 3.44
N PHE A 39 8.88 2.63 2.74
CA PHE A 39 8.03 3.79 3.05
C PHE A 39 6.57 3.48 2.76
N ALA A 40 6.29 2.76 1.68
CA ALA A 40 4.93 2.35 1.34
C ALA A 40 4.37 1.44 2.43
N LYS A 41 5.16 0.48 2.89
CA LYS A 41 4.73 -0.44 3.94
C LYS A 41 4.46 0.29 5.24
N ASP A 42 5.30 1.25 5.60
CA ASP A 42 5.09 2.07 6.79
C ASP A 42 3.82 2.90 6.69
N SER A 43 3.58 3.50 5.53
CA SER A 43 2.37 4.29 5.31
C SER A 43 1.12 3.42 5.40
N LEU A 44 1.19 2.21 4.86
CA LEU A 44 0.08 1.27 4.93
C LEU A 44 -0.20 0.86 6.37
N LYS A 45 0.84 0.62 7.17
CA LYS A 45 0.69 0.30 8.59
C LYS A 45 -0.04 1.40 9.34
N VAL A 46 0.35 2.64 9.10
CA VAL A 46 -0.29 3.79 9.76
C VAL A 46 -1.76 3.86 9.37
N TYR A 47 -2.06 3.72 8.08
CA TYR A 47 -3.43 3.76 7.58
C TYR A 47 -4.27 2.64 8.20
N CYS A 48 -3.78 1.42 8.17
CA CYS A 48 -4.53 0.27 8.65
C CYS A 48 -4.70 0.30 10.17
N SER A 49 -3.70 0.79 10.90
CA SER A 49 -3.80 0.98 12.35
C SER A 49 -4.89 1.98 12.69
N TYR A 50 -4.99 3.04 11.91
CA TYR A 50 -6.02 4.06 12.10
C TYR A 50 -7.40 3.47 11.86
N VAL A 51 -7.55 2.73 10.78
CA VAL A 51 -8.81 2.07 10.43
C VAL A 51 -9.24 1.11 11.55
N GLU A 52 -8.32 0.31 12.05
CA GLU A 52 -8.60 -0.66 13.11
C GLU A 52 -8.97 0.05 14.41
N LYS A 53 -8.21 1.09 14.76
CA LYS A 53 -8.41 1.82 16.02
C LYS A 53 -9.78 2.49 16.08
N PHE A 54 -10.24 3.04 14.97
CA PHE A 54 -11.49 3.79 14.91
C PHE A 54 -12.63 2.99 14.30
N ASP A 55 -12.41 1.70 14.04
CA ASP A 55 -13.42 0.80 13.47
C ASP A 55 -14.05 1.38 12.20
N LEU A 56 -13.20 1.89 11.32
CA LEU A 56 -13.66 2.48 10.07
C LEU A 56 -13.86 1.40 9.00
N ASP A 57 -14.80 1.64 8.10
CA ASP A 57 -15.02 0.76 6.98
C ASP A 57 -13.94 0.96 5.92
N ILE A 58 -13.48 -0.14 5.33
CA ILE A 58 -12.58 -0.12 4.20
C ILE A 58 -13.30 -0.72 3.01
N ASP A 59 -13.30 -0.01 1.88
CA ASP A 59 -13.85 -0.56 0.66
C ASP A 59 -13.02 -1.74 0.20
N MET A 60 -13.67 -2.71 -0.46
CA MET A 60 -12.95 -3.86 -1.01
C MET A 60 -11.93 -3.37 -2.04
N PRO A 61 -10.67 -3.80 -1.95
CA PRO A 61 -9.67 -3.35 -2.89
C PRO A 61 -9.94 -3.87 -4.31
N ILE A 62 -9.50 -3.09 -5.28
CA ILE A 62 -9.54 -3.50 -6.67
C ILE A 62 -8.61 -4.70 -6.83
N THR A 63 -8.98 -5.68 -7.64
CA THR A 63 -8.17 -6.89 -7.78
C THR A 63 -6.82 -6.58 -8.41
N PHE A 64 -5.83 -7.41 -8.08
CA PHE A 64 -4.49 -7.32 -8.65
C PHE A 64 -4.53 -7.32 -10.18
N GLU A 65 -5.34 -8.20 -10.77
CA GLU A 65 -5.43 -8.32 -12.21
C GLU A 65 -5.93 -7.04 -12.87
N SER A 66 -6.91 -6.40 -12.24
CA SER A 66 -7.47 -5.14 -12.74
C SER A 66 -6.44 -4.03 -12.74
N ILE A 67 -5.72 -3.88 -11.63
CA ILE A 67 -4.66 -2.87 -11.50
C ILE A 67 -3.52 -3.16 -12.46
N SER A 68 -3.11 -4.42 -12.55
CA SER A 68 -2.02 -4.83 -13.43
C SER A 68 -2.35 -4.57 -14.89
N ALA A 69 -3.60 -4.83 -15.30
CA ALA A 69 -4.05 -4.57 -16.67
C ALA A 69 -4.00 -3.08 -17.03
N LYS A 70 -4.26 -2.21 -16.08
CA LYS A 70 -4.21 -0.75 -16.28
C LYS A 70 -2.79 -0.21 -16.27
N ASN A 71 -1.83 -1.00 -15.77
CA ASN A 71 -0.44 -0.57 -15.62
C ASN A 71 0.51 -1.61 -16.21
N PRO A 72 0.39 -1.91 -17.53
CA PRO A 72 1.11 -3.04 -18.12
C PRO A 72 2.63 -2.88 -18.15
N LYS A 73 3.13 -1.65 -17.98
CA LYS A 73 4.57 -1.39 -18.02
C LYS A 73 5.17 -1.20 -16.63
N ASN A 74 4.35 -1.27 -15.61
CA ASN A 74 4.81 -1.05 -14.23
C ASN A 74 4.74 -2.32 -13.43
N LEU A 75 5.56 -2.41 -12.40
CA LEU A 75 5.47 -3.49 -11.44
C LEU A 75 4.26 -3.24 -10.55
N VAL A 76 3.41 -4.26 -10.42
CA VAL A 76 2.27 -4.20 -9.51
C VAL A 76 2.41 -5.37 -8.53
N MET A 77 2.30 -5.10 -7.24
CA MET A 77 2.36 -6.15 -6.25
C MET A 77 1.43 -5.85 -5.09
N MET A 78 1.05 -6.91 -4.39
CA MET A 78 0.23 -6.77 -3.18
C MET A 78 1.14 -6.49 -2.01
N ILE A 79 0.82 -5.46 -1.23
CA ILE A 79 1.55 -5.15 -0.01
C ILE A 79 0.61 -5.37 1.15
N ASP A 80 1.12 -6.03 2.19
CA ASP A 80 0.34 -6.37 3.35
C ASP A 80 0.83 -5.66 4.60
N CYS A 81 -0.04 -5.61 5.60
CA CYS A 81 0.36 -5.28 6.95
C CYS A 81 -0.56 -6.00 7.92
N PHE A 82 -0.03 -6.25 9.12
CA PHE A 82 -0.80 -6.84 10.21
C PHE A 82 -1.04 -5.76 11.25
N VAL A 83 -2.24 -5.74 11.81
CA VAL A 83 -2.62 -4.80 12.85
C VAL A 83 -3.25 -5.57 13.99
N MET A 84 -2.77 -5.32 15.19
CA MET A 84 -3.38 -5.90 16.39
C MET A 84 -4.72 -5.23 16.66
N PRO A 85 -5.65 -5.93 17.33
CA PRO A 85 -6.85 -5.27 17.82
C PRO A 85 -6.47 -4.01 18.60
N ASN A 86 -7.26 -2.97 18.49
CA ASN A 86 -7.03 -1.66 19.11
C ASN A 86 -5.94 -0.83 18.43
N GLY A 87 -5.55 -1.23 17.22
CA GLY A 87 -4.59 -0.46 16.43
C GLY A 87 -3.14 -0.61 16.84
N ILE A 88 -2.81 -1.62 17.65
CA ILE A 88 -1.44 -1.89 18.04
C ILE A 88 -0.72 -2.55 16.87
N LYS A 89 0.37 -1.97 16.44
CA LYS A 89 1.15 -2.50 15.32
C LYS A 89 2.08 -3.63 15.76
N ILE A 90 2.26 -4.53 14.86
CA ILE A 90 3.23 -5.60 15.03
C ILE A 90 4.48 -5.25 14.22
#